data_3bbdebd981501358b7e82b97207ce56b
#
_entry.id   3bbdebd981501358b7e82b97207ce56b
#
_cell.length_a   1.000
_cell.length_b   1.000
_cell.length_c   1.000
_cell.angle_alpha   90.00
_cell.angle_beta   90.00
_cell.angle_gamma   90.00
#
_symmetry.space_group_name_H-M   'P 1'
#
loop_
_entity.id
_entity.type
_entity.pdbx_description
1 polymer ?
#
loop_
_entity_poly.entity_id
_entity_poly.type
_entity_poly.pdbx_seq_one_letter_code
_entity_poly.pdbx_strand_id
1 'polypeptide(L)'
;METLLIVVFILGSVVFVACRVNKYEAVARINQQEDEDIDTFNLMYNTLREMGCQPTKDEENALFVKYQGEEFHIKCGGLYARVWELCWGALRKDAPEVPNIRAAVNDANYNFGPAVVIEEPEDDHRLVLHSRYDIMFSPSFPNKTDYLEAVLDSFFTTRESLCNHFRELNLNQDENAKKRRPIGFRAIEDEVELKDTPAIVTELKIR
;
A
#
# COMPACT_ATOMS: atom_id res chain seq x y z
N MET A 1 -54.62 0.07 -33.09
CA MET A 1 -53.18 -0.08 -33.44
C MET A 1 -52.28 0.35 -32.29
N GLU A 2 -52.57 1.36 -31.54
CA GLU A 2 -51.72 1.89 -30.45
C GLU A 2 -51.54 0.89 -29.28
N THR A 3 -52.60 0.17 -28.89
CA THR A 3 -52.52 -0.83 -27.81
C THR A 3 -51.60 -1.99 -28.15
N LEU A 4 -51.52 -2.41 -29.42
CA LEU A 4 -50.66 -3.51 -29.85
C LEU A 4 -49.18 -3.09 -29.79
N LEU A 5 -48.86 -1.85 -30.12
CA LEU A 5 -47.49 -1.28 -30.07
C LEU A 5 -46.96 -1.21 -28.66
N ILE A 6 -47.80 -0.81 -27.69
CA ILE A 6 -47.44 -0.74 -26.26
C ILE A 6 -47.14 -2.14 -25.69
N VAL A 7 -47.94 -3.15 -26.03
CA VAL A 7 -47.71 -4.51 -25.57
C VAL A 7 -46.40 -5.11 -26.11
N VAL A 8 -46.07 -4.84 -27.39
CA VAL A 8 -44.81 -5.30 -28.00
C VAL A 8 -43.60 -4.60 -27.35
N PHE A 9 -43.72 -3.32 -27.01
CA PHE A 9 -42.64 -2.58 -26.35
C PHE A 9 -42.40 -3.07 -24.91
N ILE A 10 -43.45 -3.39 -24.15
CA ILE A 10 -43.36 -3.93 -22.80
C ILE A 10 -42.75 -5.34 -22.83
N LEU A 11 -43.20 -6.20 -23.74
CA LEU A 11 -42.64 -7.55 -23.89
C LEU A 11 -41.15 -7.49 -24.31
N GLY A 12 -40.80 -6.62 -25.23
CA GLY A 12 -39.38 -6.44 -25.64
C GLY A 12 -38.47 -5.97 -24.51
N SER A 13 -38.97 -5.04 -23.68
CA SER A 13 -38.19 -4.53 -22.53
C SER A 13 -38.03 -5.61 -21.43
N VAL A 14 -39.08 -6.40 -21.17
CA VAL A 14 -39.01 -7.52 -20.18
C VAL A 14 -38.02 -8.60 -20.65
N VAL A 15 -38.03 -8.97 -21.92
CA VAL A 15 -37.08 -9.95 -22.50
C VAL A 15 -35.66 -9.42 -22.45
N PHE A 16 -35.44 -8.12 -22.75
CA PHE A 16 -34.14 -7.51 -22.70
C PHE A 16 -33.55 -7.46 -21.27
N VAL A 17 -34.36 -7.13 -20.27
CA VAL A 17 -33.99 -7.14 -18.87
C VAL A 17 -33.69 -8.58 -18.40
N ALA A 18 -34.52 -9.54 -18.75
CA ALA A 18 -34.29 -10.94 -18.39
C ALA A 18 -32.98 -11.50 -19.00
N CYS A 19 -32.67 -11.15 -20.26
CA CYS A 19 -31.41 -11.53 -20.89
C CYS A 19 -30.20 -10.92 -20.21
N ARG A 20 -30.28 -9.66 -19.76
CA ARG A 20 -29.20 -9.02 -19.01
C ARG A 20 -29.00 -9.65 -17.63
N VAL A 21 -30.08 -9.89 -16.88
CA VAL A 21 -30.00 -10.52 -15.56
C VAL A 21 -29.39 -11.91 -15.68
N ASN A 22 -29.82 -12.73 -16.64
CA ASN A 22 -29.25 -14.06 -16.87
C ASN A 22 -27.76 -14.03 -17.24
N LYS A 23 -27.32 -13.01 -17.98
CA LYS A 23 -25.91 -12.84 -18.32
C LYS A 23 -25.06 -12.46 -17.09
N TYR A 24 -25.57 -11.58 -16.23
CA TYR A 24 -24.88 -11.21 -14.98
C TYR A 24 -24.82 -12.38 -13.99
N GLU A 25 -25.91 -13.15 -13.86
CA GLU A 25 -25.93 -14.35 -13.01
C GLU A 25 -24.99 -15.45 -13.55
N ALA A 26 -24.92 -15.64 -14.86
CA ALA A 26 -23.98 -16.59 -15.48
C ALA A 26 -22.54 -16.20 -15.22
N VAL A 27 -22.17 -14.91 -15.39
CA VAL A 27 -20.85 -14.41 -15.10
C VAL A 27 -20.53 -14.51 -13.60
N ALA A 28 -21.49 -14.20 -12.74
CA ALA A 28 -21.32 -14.33 -11.28
C ALA A 28 -21.11 -15.79 -10.86
N ARG A 29 -21.83 -16.75 -11.48
CA ARG A 29 -21.63 -18.19 -11.20
C ARG A 29 -20.30 -18.71 -11.70
N ILE A 30 -19.83 -18.26 -12.89
CA ILE A 30 -18.51 -18.62 -13.41
C ILE A 30 -17.44 -18.10 -12.46
N ASN A 31 -17.54 -16.84 -12.03
CA ASN A 31 -16.58 -16.26 -11.09
C ASN A 31 -16.61 -16.95 -9.71
N GLN A 32 -17.77 -17.34 -9.21
CA GLN A 32 -17.88 -18.10 -7.95
C GLN A 32 -17.33 -19.51 -8.06
N GLN A 33 -17.53 -20.19 -9.19
CA GLN A 33 -17.06 -21.55 -9.40
C GLN A 33 -15.54 -21.60 -9.63
N GLU A 34 -14.96 -20.57 -10.25
CA GLU A 34 -13.51 -20.42 -10.37
C GLU A 34 -12.86 -20.09 -9.00
N ASP A 35 -13.55 -19.34 -8.12
CA ASP A 35 -13.03 -18.98 -6.79
C ASP A 35 -13.03 -20.16 -5.80
N GLU A 36 -13.96 -21.13 -5.93
CA GLU A 36 -14.02 -22.31 -5.06
C GLU A 36 -12.91 -23.35 -5.35
N ASP A 37 -12.40 -23.38 -6.59
CA ASP A 37 -11.40 -24.38 -7.02
C ASP A 37 -9.93 -23.86 -6.97
N ILE A 38 -9.71 -22.56 -6.77
CA ILE A 38 -8.34 -21.99 -6.80
C ILE A 38 -7.80 -21.84 -5.38
N ASP A 39 -6.92 -22.75 -5.01
CA ASP A 39 -6.14 -22.65 -3.78
C ASP A 39 -4.96 -21.67 -3.95
N THR A 40 -5.29 -20.38 -3.96
CA THR A 40 -4.31 -19.29 -4.07
C THR A 40 -3.30 -19.31 -2.92
N PHE A 41 -3.68 -19.83 -1.76
CA PHE A 41 -2.77 -19.96 -0.63
C PHE A 41 -1.64 -20.96 -0.93
N ASN A 42 -1.97 -22.17 -1.37
CA ASN A 42 -0.95 -23.17 -1.71
C ASN A 42 -0.13 -22.76 -2.94
N LEU A 43 -0.77 -22.10 -3.90
CA LEU A 43 -0.07 -21.54 -5.05
C LEU A 43 0.98 -20.50 -4.62
N MET A 44 0.59 -19.55 -3.76
CA MET A 44 1.48 -18.52 -3.22
C MET A 44 2.61 -19.13 -2.40
N TYR A 45 2.28 -20.06 -1.50
CA TYR A 45 3.26 -20.77 -0.68
C TYR A 45 4.32 -21.48 -1.53
N ASN A 46 3.90 -22.21 -2.56
CA ASN A 46 4.81 -22.94 -3.44
C ASN A 46 5.67 -21.97 -4.28
N THR A 47 5.08 -20.90 -4.82
CA THR A 47 5.82 -19.90 -5.59
C THR A 47 6.90 -19.22 -4.74
N LEU A 48 6.59 -18.86 -3.49
CA LEU A 48 7.58 -18.29 -2.57
C LEU A 48 8.73 -19.28 -2.28
N ARG A 49 8.42 -20.56 -2.18
CA ARG A 49 9.46 -21.59 -2.04
C ARG A 49 10.32 -21.76 -3.29
N GLU A 50 9.73 -21.69 -4.46
CA GLU A 50 10.45 -21.71 -5.74
C GLU A 50 11.41 -20.51 -5.87
N MET A 51 11.04 -19.35 -5.31
CA MET A 51 11.92 -18.17 -5.18
C MET A 51 13.05 -18.35 -4.15
N GLY A 52 13.09 -19.48 -3.44
CA GLY A 52 14.08 -19.74 -2.38
C GLY A 52 13.71 -19.15 -1.02
N CYS A 53 12.53 -18.59 -0.86
CA CYS A 53 12.02 -18.11 0.41
C CYS A 53 11.57 -19.25 1.33
N GLN A 54 11.41 -18.95 2.63
CA GLN A 54 10.91 -19.89 3.63
C GLN A 54 9.63 -19.33 4.27
N PRO A 55 8.47 -19.42 3.55
CA PRO A 55 7.23 -18.93 4.10
C PRO A 55 6.77 -19.79 5.28
N THR A 56 6.24 -19.14 6.32
CA THR A 56 5.58 -19.78 7.45
C THR A 56 4.10 -19.41 7.44
N LYS A 57 3.27 -20.32 7.95
CA LYS A 57 1.82 -20.14 8.04
C LYS A 57 1.44 -19.78 9.46
N ASP A 58 0.52 -18.82 9.62
CA ASP A 58 -0.12 -18.54 10.90
C ASP A 58 -1.44 -19.30 11.09
N GLU A 59 -2.08 -19.08 12.25
CA GLU A 59 -3.37 -19.69 12.61
C GLU A 59 -4.54 -19.19 11.75
N GLU A 60 -4.41 -18.00 11.13
CA GLU A 60 -5.44 -17.36 10.29
C GLU A 60 -5.29 -17.66 8.79
N ASN A 61 -4.44 -18.62 8.42
CA ASN A 61 -4.08 -18.91 7.03
C ASN A 61 -3.43 -17.73 6.28
N ALA A 62 -2.71 -16.87 6.99
CA ALA A 62 -1.81 -15.92 6.37
C ALA A 62 -0.38 -16.50 6.28
N LEU A 63 0.40 -16.01 5.32
CA LEU A 63 1.80 -16.37 5.13
C LEU A 63 2.68 -15.24 5.64
N PHE A 64 3.70 -15.60 6.41
CA PHE A 64 4.82 -14.73 6.73
C PHE A 64 6.04 -15.18 5.94
N VAL A 65 6.71 -14.25 5.30
CA VAL A 65 7.89 -14.54 4.49
C VAL A 65 8.93 -13.43 4.65
N LYS A 66 10.19 -13.82 4.72
CA LYS A 66 11.32 -12.89 4.62
C LYS A 66 11.84 -12.88 3.20
N TYR A 67 11.91 -11.67 2.62
CA TYR A 67 12.45 -11.41 1.30
C TYR A 67 13.39 -10.22 1.36
N GLN A 68 14.64 -10.39 0.92
CA GLN A 68 15.70 -9.39 0.97
C GLN A 68 15.89 -8.72 2.35
N GLY A 69 15.64 -9.46 3.44
CA GLY A 69 15.81 -8.99 4.81
C GLY A 69 14.56 -8.37 5.45
N GLU A 70 13.53 -8.06 4.67
CA GLU A 70 12.24 -7.53 5.14
C GLU A 70 11.21 -8.64 5.30
N GLU A 71 10.23 -8.38 6.18
CA GLU A 71 9.16 -9.34 6.49
C GLU A 71 7.85 -8.90 5.85
N PHE A 72 7.26 -9.82 5.08
CA PHE A 72 5.98 -9.62 4.42
C PHE A 72 4.93 -10.54 5.01
N HIS A 73 3.73 -9.99 5.18
CA HIS A 73 2.54 -10.71 5.60
C HIS A 73 1.57 -10.79 4.41
N ILE A 74 1.22 -12.01 3.99
CA ILE A 74 0.42 -12.24 2.78
C ILE A 74 -0.85 -12.99 3.16
N LYS A 75 -2.01 -12.40 2.89
CA LYS A 75 -3.32 -13.01 3.08
C LYS A 75 -3.94 -13.33 1.72
N CYS A 76 -4.23 -14.60 1.48
CA CYS A 76 -4.81 -15.08 0.23
C CYS A 76 -6.32 -15.28 0.36
N GLY A 77 -7.06 -15.01 -0.73
CA GLY A 77 -8.51 -15.25 -0.80
C GLY A 77 -9.01 -15.19 -2.24
N GLY A 78 -9.64 -16.29 -2.70
CA GLY A 78 -10.05 -16.42 -4.09
C GLY A 78 -8.89 -16.25 -5.06
N LEU A 79 -9.04 -15.39 -6.06
CA LEU A 79 -7.99 -15.06 -7.03
C LEU A 79 -7.01 -13.98 -6.56
N TYR A 80 -7.16 -13.46 -5.35
CA TYR A 80 -6.41 -12.31 -4.88
C TYR A 80 -5.52 -12.66 -3.71
N ALA A 81 -4.42 -11.94 -3.61
CA ALA A 81 -3.57 -11.92 -2.44
C ALA A 81 -3.32 -10.48 -2.00
N ARG A 82 -3.38 -10.24 -0.70
CA ARG A 82 -3.01 -8.97 -0.08
C ARG A 82 -1.66 -9.12 0.58
N VAL A 83 -0.70 -8.36 0.08
CA VAL A 83 0.66 -8.31 0.58
C VAL A 83 0.82 -7.08 1.47
N TRP A 84 1.33 -7.26 2.67
CA TRP A 84 1.67 -6.18 3.59
C TRP A 84 3.16 -6.22 3.94
N GLU A 85 3.77 -5.04 4.00
CA GLU A 85 5.00 -4.76 4.73
C GLU A 85 4.62 -3.88 5.92
N LEU A 86 4.73 -4.44 7.12
CA LEU A 86 4.21 -3.79 8.32
C LEU A 86 5.32 -3.04 9.07
N CYS A 87 4.98 -1.88 9.63
CA CYS A 87 5.82 -1.12 10.58
C CYS A 87 7.24 -0.82 10.04
N TRP A 88 7.40 -0.59 8.74
CA TRP A 88 8.70 -0.32 8.14
C TRP A 88 9.23 1.09 8.45
N GLY A 89 8.39 2.01 8.91
CA GLY A 89 8.76 3.36 9.29
C GLY A 89 7.90 3.89 10.42
N ALA A 90 8.44 4.85 11.19
CA ALA A 90 7.69 5.55 12.22
C ALA A 90 8.20 6.97 12.40
N LEU A 91 7.30 7.89 12.79
CA LEU A 91 7.59 9.29 13.11
C LEU A 91 6.76 9.69 14.32
N ARG A 92 7.27 10.58 15.17
CA ARG A 92 6.47 11.13 16.27
C ARG A 92 5.31 11.98 15.74
N LYS A 93 4.11 11.87 16.36
CA LYS A 93 2.92 12.63 15.95
C LYS A 93 3.09 14.14 16.07
N ASP A 94 3.93 14.58 16.99
CA ASP A 94 4.23 15.99 17.27
C ASP A 94 5.47 16.51 16.50
N ALA A 95 6.08 15.69 15.65
CA ALA A 95 7.23 16.09 14.87
C ALA A 95 6.86 17.16 13.81
N PRO A 96 7.69 18.20 13.63
CA PRO A 96 7.42 19.26 12.64
C PRO A 96 7.42 18.75 11.20
N GLU A 97 7.97 17.57 10.95
CA GLU A 97 8.04 16.92 9.64
C GLU A 97 6.76 16.14 9.27
N VAL A 98 5.79 16.03 10.16
CA VAL A 98 4.53 15.30 9.91
C VAL A 98 3.80 15.79 8.63
N PRO A 99 3.69 17.09 8.34
CA PRO A 99 3.10 17.51 7.06
C PRO A 99 3.89 17.02 5.84
N ASN A 100 5.22 16.96 5.93
CA ASN A 100 6.10 16.54 4.84
C ASN A 100 5.98 15.03 4.59
N ILE A 101 5.91 14.20 5.64
CA ILE A 101 5.71 12.75 5.45
C ILE A 101 4.34 12.45 4.83
N ARG A 102 3.28 13.18 5.22
CA ARG A 102 1.96 13.04 4.61
C ARG A 102 1.95 13.43 3.12
N ALA A 103 2.68 14.50 2.76
CA ALA A 103 2.84 14.91 1.38
C ALA A 103 3.62 13.86 0.57
N ALA A 104 4.71 13.33 1.11
CA ALA A 104 5.51 12.28 0.47
C ALA A 104 4.69 10.98 0.28
N VAL A 105 3.86 10.60 1.26
CA VAL A 105 2.97 9.45 1.15
C VAL A 105 1.92 9.66 0.05
N ASN A 106 1.33 10.84 -0.05
CA ASN A 106 0.38 11.15 -1.12
C ASN A 106 1.02 11.04 -2.51
N ASP A 107 2.24 11.56 -2.67
CA ASP A 107 2.99 11.46 -3.92
C ASP A 107 3.33 10.01 -4.26
N ALA A 108 3.83 9.23 -3.31
CA ALA A 108 4.11 7.82 -3.49
C ALA A 108 2.86 7.04 -3.92
N ASN A 109 1.73 7.26 -3.25
CA ASN A 109 0.46 6.60 -3.56
C ASN A 109 -0.12 6.98 -4.94
N TYR A 110 0.27 8.14 -5.47
CA TYR A 110 -0.14 8.55 -6.81
C TYR A 110 0.73 7.90 -7.90
N ASN A 111 2.02 7.68 -7.63
CA ASN A 111 3.00 7.32 -8.65
C ASN A 111 3.42 5.85 -8.64
N PHE A 112 3.19 5.09 -7.54
CA PHE A 112 3.74 3.76 -7.33
C PHE A 112 2.67 2.71 -6.98
N GLY A 113 3.04 1.41 -7.10
CA GLY A 113 2.12 0.30 -6.96
C GLY A 113 1.62 0.04 -5.52
N PRO A 114 2.49 -0.29 -4.54
CA PRO A 114 2.05 -0.50 -3.16
C PRO A 114 1.55 0.80 -2.52
N ALA A 115 0.35 0.75 -1.96
CA ALA A 115 -0.20 1.88 -1.23
C ALA A 115 0.46 1.99 0.15
N VAL A 116 1.00 3.16 0.47
CA VAL A 116 1.53 3.47 1.81
C VAL A 116 0.39 3.94 2.70
N VAL A 117 0.26 3.30 3.86
CA VAL A 117 -0.76 3.58 4.86
C VAL A 117 -0.11 4.17 6.11
N ILE A 118 -0.63 5.28 6.58
CA ILE A 118 -0.25 5.86 7.86
C ILE A 118 -1.24 5.38 8.91
N GLU A 119 -0.76 4.66 9.91
CA GLU A 119 -1.51 4.31 11.09
C GLU A 119 -1.17 5.27 12.24
N GLU A 120 -2.20 5.69 12.98
CA GLU A 120 -2.08 6.56 14.16
C GLU A 120 -2.68 5.87 15.37
N PRO A 121 -1.98 4.89 15.99
CA PRO A 121 -2.52 4.19 17.15
C PRO A 121 -2.87 5.18 18.27
N GLU A 122 -4.02 4.98 18.93
CA GLU A 122 -4.51 5.92 19.97
C GLU A 122 -3.56 5.98 21.17
N ASP A 123 -3.01 4.83 21.56
CA ASP A 123 -2.12 4.68 22.70
C ASP A 123 -0.63 4.93 22.41
N ASP A 124 -0.27 5.24 21.16
CA ASP A 124 1.11 5.51 20.75
C ASP A 124 1.27 6.95 20.27
N HIS A 125 2.36 7.58 20.66
CA HIS A 125 2.74 8.93 20.20
C HIS A 125 3.40 8.93 18.82
N ARG A 126 3.37 7.82 18.10
CA ARG A 126 3.98 7.65 16.78
C ARG A 126 2.94 7.50 15.69
N LEU A 127 3.26 8.05 14.53
CA LEU A 127 2.71 7.63 13.23
C LEU A 127 3.50 6.42 12.78
N VAL A 128 2.83 5.37 12.32
CA VAL A 128 3.48 4.16 11.82
C VAL A 128 3.18 4.03 10.34
N LEU A 129 4.18 3.67 9.56
CA LEU A 129 4.08 3.48 8.12
C LEU A 129 4.04 1.99 7.80
N HIS A 130 3.07 1.63 6.97
CA HIS A 130 2.89 0.30 6.40
C HIS A 130 2.79 0.43 4.89
N SER A 131 3.11 -0.62 4.15
CA SER A 131 2.78 -0.69 2.72
C SER A 131 1.85 -1.86 2.45
N ARG A 132 0.91 -1.70 1.51
CA ARG A 132 -0.07 -2.71 1.13
C ARG A 132 -0.20 -2.78 -0.38
N TYR A 133 -0.22 -4.00 -0.90
CA TYR A 133 -0.52 -4.24 -2.29
C TYR A 133 -1.53 -5.39 -2.43
N ASP A 134 -2.67 -5.09 -3.07
CA ASP A 134 -3.66 -6.10 -3.43
C ASP A 134 -3.37 -6.54 -4.87
N ILE A 135 -3.02 -7.81 -5.06
CA ILE A 135 -2.62 -8.38 -6.34
C ILE A 135 -3.56 -9.51 -6.75
N MET A 136 -3.73 -9.69 -8.05
CA MET A 136 -4.33 -10.91 -8.59
C MET A 136 -3.24 -11.97 -8.66
N PHE A 137 -3.52 -13.18 -8.16
CA PHE A 137 -2.57 -14.28 -8.20
C PHE A 137 -3.29 -15.58 -8.59
N SER A 138 -3.04 -16.04 -9.80
CA SER A 138 -3.79 -17.14 -10.44
C SER A 138 -2.84 -18.18 -11.03
N PRO A 139 -3.25 -19.46 -11.09
CA PRO A 139 -2.51 -20.53 -11.80
C PRO A 139 -2.22 -20.22 -13.26
N SER A 140 -3.07 -19.42 -13.90
CA SER A 140 -2.93 -19.05 -15.30
C SER A 140 -1.83 -18.02 -15.61
N PHE A 141 -1.25 -17.38 -14.58
CA PHE A 141 -0.14 -16.45 -14.80
C PHE A 141 1.10 -17.21 -15.30
N PRO A 142 1.69 -16.79 -16.42
CA PRO A 142 3.02 -17.23 -16.81
C PRO A 142 4.05 -16.61 -15.86
N ASN A 143 5.12 -17.35 -15.54
CA ASN A 143 6.25 -16.84 -14.74
C ASN A 143 5.81 -16.22 -13.38
N LYS A 144 5.12 -17.00 -12.55
CA LYS A 144 4.60 -16.56 -11.26
C LYS A 144 5.69 -16.07 -10.31
N THR A 145 6.86 -16.69 -10.37
CA THR A 145 8.05 -16.30 -9.61
C THR A 145 8.49 -14.89 -9.97
N ASP A 146 8.70 -14.62 -11.26
CA ASP A 146 9.14 -13.29 -11.73
C ASP A 146 8.09 -12.22 -11.42
N TYR A 147 6.80 -12.58 -11.54
CA TYR A 147 5.71 -11.66 -11.18
C TYR A 147 5.71 -11.33 -9.69
N LEU A 148 5.82 -12.34 -8.82
CA LEU A 148 5.82 -12.14 -7.38
C LEU A 148 7.09 -11.42 -6.92
N GLU A 149 8.23 -11.70 -7.51
CA GLU A 149 9.48 -10.97 -7.30
C GLU A 149 9.30 -9.49 -7.62
N ALA A 150 8.78 -9.16 -8.79
CA ALA A 150 8.51 -7.77 -9.17
C ALA A 150 7.52 -7.07 -8.23
N VAL A 151 6.52 -7.80 -7.72
CA VAL A 151 5.59 -7.29 -6.70
C VAL A 151 6.34 -6.95 -5.41
N LEU A 152 7.15 -7.86 -4.87
CA LEU A 152 7.89 -7.64 -3.64
C LEU A 152 8.95 -6.52 -3.81
N ASP A 153 9.64 -6.47 -4.94
CA ASP A 153 10.60 -5.41 -5.24
C ASP A 153 9.95 -4.02 -5.34
N SER A 154 8.68 -3.96 -5.75
CA SER A 154 7.95 -2.69 -5.81
C SER A 154 7.77 -2.02 -4.46
N PHE A 155 7.75 -2.77 -3.35
CA PHE A 155 7.71 -2.22 -1.99
C PHE A 155 8.99 -1.44 -1.67
N PHE A 156 10.16 -1.98 -2.03
CA PHE A 156 11.44 -1.30 -1.83
C PHE A 156 11.52 -0.02 -2.66
N THR A 157 11.11 -0.08 -3.92
CA THR A 157 11.08 1.07 -4.83
C THR A 157 10.17 2.18 -4.30
N THR A 158 8.97 1.82 -3.84
CA THR A 158 8.02 2.78 -3.25
C THR A 158 8.58 3.42 -2.00
N ARG A 159 9.16 2.64 -1.10
CA ARG A 159 9.77 3.12 0.14
C ARG A 159 10.96 4.05 -0.14
N GLU A 160 11.85 3.67 -1.05
CA GLU A 160 13.00 4.49 -1.42
C GLU A 160 12.56 5.85 -2.00
N SER A 161 11.60 5.83 -2.93
CA SER A 161 11.06 7.05 -3.53
C SER A 161 10.42 7.96 -2.49
N LEU A 162 9.60 7.40 -1.59
CA LEU A 162 9.00 8.14 -0.49
C LEU A 162 10.06 8.78 0.41
N CYS A 163 11.07 8.02 0.82
CA CYS A 163 12.13 8.53 1.68
C CYS A 163 12.94 9.64 1.02
N ASN A 164 13.19 9.54 -0.29
CA ASN A 164 13.89 10.57 -1.03
C ASN A 164 13.06 11.86 -1.12
N HIS A 165 11.79 11.77 -1.48
CA HIS A 165 10.90 12.91 -1.52
C HIS A 165 10.71 13.56 -0.13
N PHE A 166 10.56 12.76 0.92
CA PHE A 166 10.49 13.28 2.28
C PHE A 166 11.74 14.08 2.70
N ARG A 167 12.94 13.59 2.34
CA ARG A 167 14.20 14.34 2.57
C ARG A 167 14.21 15.67 1.81
N GLU A 168 13.81 15.68 0.55
CA GLU A 168 13.75 16.89 -0.28
C GLU A 168 12.80 17.93 0.31
N LEU A 169 11.62 17.51 0.79
CA LEU A 169 10.66 18.41 1.42
C LEU A 169 11.22 19.04 2.70
N ASN A 170 11.95 18.28 3.51
CA ASN A 170 12.56 18.78 4.74
C ASN A 170 13.70 19.77 4.44
N LEU A 171 14.57 19.47 3.47
CA LEU A 171 15.64 20.40 3.05
C LEU A 171 15.09 21.73 2.54
N ASN A 172 14.04 21.69 1.72
CA ASN A 172 13.37 22.89 1.21
C ASN A 172 12.72 23.72 2.34
N GLN A 173 12.19 23.07 3.37
CA GLN A 173 11.62 23.75 4.55
C GLN A 173 12.70 24.49 5.33
N ASP A 174 13.85 23.87 5.56
CA ASP A 174 15.00 24.47 6.25
C ASP A 174 15.58 25.67 5.50
N GLU A 175 15.71 25.58 4.17
CA GLU A 175 16.16 26.70 3.35
C GLU A 175 15.18 27.87 3.37
N ASN A 176 13.88 27.61 3.30
CA ASN A 176 12.86 28.62 3.38
C ASN A 176 12.81 29.28 4.78
N ALA A 177 13.04 28.52 5.85
CA ALA A 177 13.17 29.06 7.20
C ALA A 177 14.39 29.99 7.34
N LYS A 178 15.52 29.63 6.73
CA LYS A 178 16.73 30.48 6.69
C LYS A 178 16.50 31.77 5.89
N LYS A 179 15.78 31.70 4.76
CA LYS A 179 15.45 32.87 3.91
C LYS A 179 14.44 33.82 4.58
N ARG A 180 13.60 33.36 5.48
CA ARG A 180 12.58 34.14 6.19
C ARG A 180 13.14 34.89 7.42
N ARG A 181 14.40 34.72 7.81
CA ARG A 181 15.00 35.53 8.87
C ARG A 181 15.08 36.98 8.38
N PRO A 182 14.41 37.94 9.04
CA PRO A 182 14.48 39.35 8.62
C PRO A 182 15.92 39.83 8.68
N ILE A 183 16.42 40.34 7.57
CA ILE A 183 17.68 41.07 7.49
C ILE A 183 17.42 42.34 8.30
N GLY A 184 17.87 42.39 9.56
CA GLY A 184 17.76 43.66 10.28
C GLY A 184 17.75 43.62 11.81
N PHE A 185 17.68 42.50 12.46
CA PHE A 185 17.92 42.45 13.92
C PHE A 185 19.27 41.78 14.19
N ARG A 186 20.25 42.57 14.64
CA ARG A 186 21.40 42.01 15.34
C ARG A 186 20.84 41.28 16.57
N ALA A 187 20.96 39.97 16.57
CA ALA A 187 20.78 39.22 17.81
C ALA A 187 21.80 39.79 18.81
N ILE A 188 21.33 40.25 19.94
CA ILE A 188 22.13 40.37 21.14
C ILE A 188 22.57 38.93 21.39
N GLU A 189 23.88 38.70 21.27
CA GLU A 189 24.52 37.45 21.67
C GLU A 189 24.38 37.30 23.19
N ASP A 190 23.23 36.85 23.66
CA ASP A 190 23.18 36.16 24.93
C ASP A 190 23.73 34.77 24.68
N GLU A 191 24.97 34.55 25.06
CA GLU A 191 25.58 33.22 25.25
C GLU A 191 24.72 32.43 26.22
N VAL A 192 23.64 31.84 25.71
CA VAL A 192 23.01 30.70 26.37
C VAL A 192 23.70 29.46 25.80
N GLU A 193 24.66 28.98 26.61
CA GLU A 193 25.22 27.64 26.48
C GLU A 193 24.09 26.66 26.31
N LEU A 194 23.76 26.32 25.05
CA LEU A 194 22.88 25.19 24.71
C LEU A 194 23.68 23.94 25.03
N LYS A 195 23.60 23.53 26.32
CA LYS A 195 23.96 22.19 26.73
C LYS A 195 23.08 21.24 25.95
N ASP A 196 23.73 20.43 25.10
CA ASP A 196 23.39 19.10 24.65
C ASP A 196 21.89 18.83 24.53
N THR A 197 21.25 19.39 23.52
CA THR A 197 20.08 18.77 22.94
C THR A 197 20.59 17.66 22.02
N PRO A 198 20.37 16.38 22.37
CA PRO A 198 20.74 15.31 21.46
C PRO A 198 20.03 15.57 20.14
N ALA A 199 20.80 15.60 19.06
CA ALA A 199 20.27 15.61 17.72
C ALA A 199 19.17 14.54 17.65
N ILE A 200 17.92 14.96 17.47
CA ILE A 200 16.82 14.05 17.20
C ILE A 200 17.14 13.44 15.85
N VAL A 201 17.85 12.33 15.90
CA VAL A 201 17.99 11.43 14.76
C VAL A 201 16.56 10.98 14.50
N THR A 202 15.96 11.54 13.47
CA THR A 202 14.74 11.02 12.90
C THR A 202 15.12 9.67 12.31
N GLU A 203 15.20 8.67 13.17
CA GLU A 203 15.38 7.28 12.75
C GLU A 203 14.12 6.83 12.05
N LEU A 204 13.99 7.18 10.77
CA LEU A 204 13.40 6.26 9.83
C LEU A 204 14.35 5.06 9.86
N LYS A 205 14.10 4.10 10.76
CA LYS A 205 14.81 2.82 10.73
C LYS A 205 14.43 2.14 9.44
N ILE A 206 15.22 2.43 8.42
CA ILE A 206 15.32 1.54 7.27
C ILE A 206 16.04 0.31 7.84
N ARG A 207 15.24 -0.69 8.21
CA ARG A 207 15.79 -2.01 8.53
C ARG A 207 16.25 -2.69 7.27
#